data_911f8728c2087ad57263764369429898
#
_entry.id   911f8728c2087ad57263764369429898
#
_cell.length_a   1.000
_cell.length_b   1.000
_cell.length_c   1.000
_cell.angle_alpha   90.00
_cell.angle_beta   90.00
_cell.angle_gamma   90.00
#
_symmetry.space_group_name_H-M   'P 1'
#
loop_
_entity.id
_entity.type
_entity.pdbx_description
1 polymer ?
#
loop_
_entity_poly.entity_id
_entity_poly.type
_entity_poly.pdbx_seq_one_letter_code
_entity_poly.pdbx_strand_id
1 'polypeptide(L)'
;MELEIDELLGLPAHPLIVHAVLALVPAAAILTIVAALWPAARRRVGWIGVLLAAAAVVSVWAAQGSGEKLEDRIEETQLVEDHTEIGEQLLTPTITLLVGAVLVTAYGRRDGRRPAMVREPAEPAASTRGATVVGVVVAAIAIATSGVATVQVFRAGHSGAKAVWDETGKEGRERDNSGPG
;
A
#
# COMPACT_ATOMS: atom_id res chain seq x y z
N MET A 1 0.87 -26.00 0.12
CA MET A 1 0.28 -25.83 1.46
C MET A 1 -0.52 -24.54 1.35
N GLU A 2 -1.77 -24.68 0.88
CA GLU A 2 -2.70 -23.55 0.77
C GLU A 2 -3.14 -23.20 2.18
N LEU A 3 -2.89 -21.96 2.58
CA LEU A 3 -3.45 -21.42 3.81
C LEU A 3 -4.94 -21.16 3.53
N GLU A 4 -5.78 -22.13 3.88
CA GLU A 4 -7.23 -21.93 3.88
C GLU A 4 -7.61 -20.95 5.00
N ILE A 5 -7.56 -19.65 4.70
CA ILE A 5 -8.07 -18.61 5.58
C ILE A 5 -9.40 -18.15 5.00
N ASP A 6 -10.40 -19.02 5.05
CA ASP A 6 -11.76 -18.68 4.59
C ASP A 6 -12.53 -17.88 5.64
N GLU A 7 -12.29 -18.17 6.92
CA GLU A 7 -12.93 -17.48 8.06
C GLU A 7 -11.91 -17.14 9.13
N LEU A 8 -11.94 -15.93 9.63
CA LEU A 8 -11.18 -15.47 10.78
C LEU A 8 -12.16 -15.03 11.87
N LEU A 9 -12.15 -15.71 13.01
CA LEU A 9 -13.06 -15.42 14.13
C LEU A 9 -14.57 -15.51 13.76
N GLY A 10 -14.95 -16.38 12.83
CA GLY A 10 -16.34 -16.53 12.37
C GLY A 10 -16.80 -15.43 11.39
N LEU A 11 -15.88 -14.63 10.86
CA LEU A 11 -16.15 -13.63 9.84
C LEU A 11 -15.39 -13.99 8.55
N PRO A 12 -15.93 -13.65 7.36
CA PRO A 12 -15.20 -13.81 6.11
C PRO A 12 -13.84 -13.13 6.19
N ALA A 13 -12.78 -13.85 5.84
CA ALA A 13 -11.40 -13.35 5.98
C ALA A 13 -11.10 -12.17 5.05
N HIS A 14 -11.66 -12.18 3.84
CA HIS A 14 -11.41 -11.16 2.82
C HIS A 14 -11.68 -9.71 3.30
N PRO A 15 -12.84 -9.35 3.86
CA PRO A 15 -13.09 -8.00 4.36
C PRO A 15 -12.10 -7.56 5.45
N LEU A 16 -11.71 -8.47 6.34
CA LEU A 16 -10.74 -8.17 7.41
C LEU A 16 -9.36 -7.85 6.83
N ILE A 17 -8.91 -8.65 5.86
CA ILE A 17 -7.61 -8.46 5.19
C ILE A 17 -7.62 -7.16 4.37
N VAL A 18 -8.71 -6.86 3.67
CA VAL A 18 -8.87 -5.59 2.94
C VAL A 18 -8.77 -4.38 3.87
N HIS A 19 -9.36 -4.44 5.07
CA HIS A 19 -9.19 -3.36 6.06
C HIS A 19 -7.73 -3.19 6.49
N ALA A 20 -6.98 -4.28 6.64
CA ALA A 20 -5.54 -4.19 6.90
C ALA A 20 -4.79 -3.50 5.75
N VAL A 21 -5.11 -3.82 4.49
CA VAL A 21 -4.52 -3.16 3.31
C VAL A 21 -4.81 -1.65 3.32
N LEU A 22 -6.10 -1.28 3.55
CA LEU A 22 -6.54 0.12 3.60
C LEU A 22 -5.85 0.93 4.71
N ALA A 23 -5.41 0.29 5.79
CA ALA A 23 -4.66 0.95 6.86
C ALA A 23 -3.15 0.96 6.62
N LEU A 24 -2.58 -0.19 6.21
CA LEU A 24 -1.13 -0.38 6.11
C LEU A 24 -0.51 0.41 4.96
N VAL A 25 -1.16 0.44 3.78
CA VAL A 25 -0.59 1.13 2.60
C VAL A 25 -0.49 2.64 2.83
N PRO A 26 -1.52 3.37 3.27
CA PRO A 26 -1.39 4.79 3.56
C PRO A 26 -0.41 5.08 4.70
N ALA A 27 -0.40 4.26 5.76
CA ALA A 27 0.54 4.42 6.86
C ALA A 27 2.00 4.26 6.41
N ALA A 28 2.30 3.23 5.60
CA ALA A 28 3.60 3.02 4.99
C ALA A 28 4.00 4.18 4.06
N ALA A 29 3.05 4.66 3.25
CA ALA A 29 3.25 5.78 2.33
C ALA A 29 3.61 7.07 3.08
N ILE A 30 2.87 7.41 4.14
CA ILE A 30 3.13 8.59 4.98
C ILE A 30 4.54 8.49 5.60
N LEU A 31 4.89 7.35 6.20
CA LEU A 31 6.21 7.18 6.80
C LEU A 31 7.34 7.22 5.77
N THR A 32 7.11 6.71 4.58
CA THR A 32 8.07 6.76 3.46
C THR A 32 8.29 8.19 3.00
N ILE A 33 7.22 8.98 2.84
CA ILE A 33 7.29 10.41 2.48
C ILE A 33 8.01 11.20 3.58
N VAL A 34 7.65 10.99 4.86
CA VAL A 34 8.31 11.64 5.99
C VAL A 34 9.80 11.30 6.04
N ALA A 35 10.16 10.03 5.82
CA ALA A 35 11.54 9.60 5.74
C ALA A 35 12.29 10.18 4.52
N ALA A 36 11.61 10.39 3.40
CA ALA A 36 12.18 11.01 2.22
C ALA A 36 12.52 12.49 2.44
N LEU A 37 11.60 13.23 3.06
CA LEU A 37 11.70 14.67 3.24
C LEU A 37 12.50 15.07 4.48
N TRP A 38 12.55 14.23 5.51
CA TRP A 38 13.16 14.60 6.79
C TRP A 38 14.28 13.63 7.21
N PRO A 39 15.56 13.99 7.05
CA PRO A 39 16.71 13.11 7.35
C PRO A 39 16.77 12.62 8.81
N ALA A 40 16.32 13.43 9.77
CA ALA A 40 16.29 13.02 11.18
C ALA A 40 15.17 11.99 11.45
N ALA A 41 14.00 12.14 10.85
CA ALA A 41 12.91 11.17 10.92
C ALA A 41 13.30 9.86 10.21
N ARG A 42 13.95 9.92 9.04
CA ARG A 42 14.44 8.76 8.29
C ARG A 42 15.23 7.78 9.16
N ARG A 43 16.11 8.27 10.01
CA ARG A 43 16.91 7.44 10.92
C ARG A 43 16.09 6.76 12.00
N ARG A 44 14.97 7.37 12.43
CA ARG A 44 14.11 6.85 13.52
C ARG A 44 12.99 5.96 12.99
N VAL A 45 12.29 6.41 11.95
CA VAL A 45 11.06 5.75 11.48
C VAL A 45 11.19 5.06 10.11
N GLY A 46 12.32 5.19 9.40
CA GLY A 46 12.50 4.57 8.10
C GLY A 46 12.26 3.06 8.10
N TRP A 47 12.71 2.36 9.15
CA TRP A 47 12.46 0.93 9.31
C TRP A 47 11.00 0.58 9.53
N ILE A 48 10.30 1.40 10.28
CA ILE A 48 8.87 1.19 10.53
C ILE A 48 8.13 1.31 9.19
N GLY A 49 8.50 2.30 8.37
CA GLY A 49 7.96 2.44 7.02
C GLY A 49 8.20 1.19 6.14
N VAL A 50 9.42 0.63 6.17
CA VAL A 50 9.76 -0.61 5.45
C VAL A 50 8.94 -1.79 5.95
N LEU A 51 8.82 -1.97 7.28
CA LEU A 51 8.05 -3.07 7.87
C LEU A 51 6.57 -2.96 7.54
N LEU A 52 5.98 -1.76 7.59
CA LEU A 52 4.58 -1.54 7.22
C LEU A 52 4.35 -1.79 5.73
N ALA A 53 5.28 -1.35 4.86
CA ALA A 53 5.18 -1.63 3.43
C ALA A 53 5.31 -3.12 3.13
N ALA A 54 6.18 -3.85 3.82
CA ALA A 54 6.29 -5.30 3.69
C ALA A 54 5.01 -6.01 4.17
N ALA A 55 4.46 -5.60 5.32
CA ALA A 55 3.19 -6.11 5.81
C ALA A 55 2.04 -5.80 4.84
N ALA A 56 2.04 -4.61 4.22
CA ALA A 56 1.06 -4.24 3.19
C ALA A 56 1.15 -5.16 1.97
N VAL A 57 2.35 -5.49 1.47
CA VAL A 57 2.54 -6.44 0.34
C VAL A 57 1.95 -7.81 0.69
N VAL A 58 2.25 -8.32 1.89
CA VAL A 58 1.71 -9.61 2.35
C VAL A 58 0.18 -9.56 2.47
N SER A 59 -0.36 -8.46 2.99
CA SER A 59 -1.83 -8.28 3.12
C SER A 59 -2.52 -8.19 1.76
N VAL A 60 -1.93 -7.48 0.77
CA VAL A 60 -2.47 -7.43 -0.59
C VAL A 60 -2.47 -8.81 -1.24
N TRP A 61 -1.37 -9.54 -1.13
CA TRP A 61 -1.29 -10.90 -1.65
C TRP A 61 -2.34 -11.84 -1.00
N ALA A 62 -2.52 -11.77 0.31
CA ALA A 62 -3.53 -12.54 1.02
C ALA A 62 -4.96 -12.09 0.66
N ALA A 63 -5.19 -10.78 0.43
CA ALA A 63 -6.47 -10.26 -0.02
C ALA A 63 -6.86 -10.81 -1.41
N GLN A 64 -5.92 -10.86 -2.35
CA GLN A 64 -6.15 -11.43 -3.68
C GLN A 64 -6.58 -12.90 -3.58
N GLY A 65 -5.82 -13.75 -2.90
CA GLY A 65 -6.17 -15.17 -2.76
C GLY A 65 -7.47 -15.43 -1.99
N SER A 66 -7.84 -14.57 -1.02
CA SER A 66 -9.15 -14.68 -0.35
C SER A 66 -10.29 -14.09 -1.18
N GLY A 67 -9.99 -13.14 -2.08
CA GLY A 67 -10.93 -12.54 -3.01
C GLY A 67 -11.40 -13.52 -4.08
N GLU A 68 -10.46 -14.22 -4.73
CA GLU A 68 -10.74 -15.27 -5.73
C GLU A 68 -11.72 -16.33 -5.17
N LYS A 69 -11.48 -16.80 -3.95
CA LYS A 69 -12.36 -17.77 -3.30
C LYS A 69 -13.75 -17.23 -2.94
N LEU A 70 -13.85 -15.93 -2.68
CA LEU A 70 -15.12 -15.29 -2.40
C LEU A 70 -15.92 -15.11 -3.70
N GLU A 71 -15.25 -14.74 -4.79
CA GLU A 71 -15.83 -14.58 -6.12
C GLU A 71 -16.51 -15.87 -6.59
N ASP A 72 -15.90 -17.03 -6.39
CA ASP A 72 -16.48 -18.35 -6.70
C ASP A 72 -17.80 -18.65 -5.96
N ARG A 73 -18.14 -17.90 -4.91
CA ARG A 73 -19.30 -18.12 -4.04
C ARG A 73 -20.42 -17.08 -4.18
N ILE A 74 -20.17 -16.01 -4.89
CA ILE A 74 -21.12 -14.91 -5.08
C ILE A 74 -21.54 -14.82 -6.54
N GLU A 75 -22.66 -14.14 -6.80
CA GLU A 75 -23.12 -13.89 -8.15
C GLU A 75 -22.20 -12.91 -8.88
N GLU A 76 -21.72 -13.27 -10.06
CA GLU A 76 -20.90 -12.41 -10.89
C GLU A 76 -21.70 -11.20 -11.35
N THR A 77 -21.39 -10.05 -10.80
CA THR A 77 -21.93 -8.77 -11.26
C THR A 77 -20.80 -7.91 -11.84
N GLN A 78 -21.14 -6.97 -12.70
CA GLN A 78 -20.15 -6.06 -13.28
C GLN A 78 -19.39 -5.26 -12.20
N LEU A 79 -20.00 -4.99 -11.04
CA LEU A 79 -19.35 -4.31 -9.93
C LEU A 79 -18.33 -5.20 -9.22
N VAL A 80 -18.58 -6.49 -9.14
CA VAL A 80 -17.65 -7.49 -8.59
C VAL A 80 -16.46 -7.62 -9.53
N GLU A 81 -16.69 -7.78 -10.83
CA GLU A 81 -15.65 -7.85 -11.86
C GLU A 81 -14.74 -6.59 -11.85
N ASP A 82 -15.33 -5.39 -11.84
CA ASP A 82 -14.58 -4.13 -11.72
C ASP A 82 -13.72 -4.08 -10.44
N HIS A 83 -14.23 -4.61 -9.33
CA HIS A 83 -13.51 -4.65 -8.06
C HIS A 83 -12.34 -5.63 -8.10
N THR A 84 -12.54 -6.82 -8.66
CA THR A 84 -11.52 -7.86 -8.80
C THR A 84 -10.39 -7.37 -9.69
N GLU A 85 -10.70 -6.77 -10.86
CA GLU A 85 -9.69 -6.21 -11.76
C GLU A 85 -8.82 -5.15 -11.08
N ILE A 86 -9.44 -4.23 -10.31
CA ILE A 86 -8.70 -3.23 -9.54
C ILE A 86 -7.87 -3.89 -8.44
N GLY A 87 -8.40 -4.93 -7.78
CA GLY A 87 -7.73 -5.68 -6.72
C GLY A 87 -6.46 -6.39 -7.22
N GLU A 88 -6.52 -7.02 -8.38
CA GLU A 88 -5.38 -7.69 -9.02
C GLU A 88 -4.23 -6.73 -9.31
N GLN A 89 -4.53 -5.49 -9.67
CA GLN A 89 -3.53 -4.48 -9.98
C GLN A 89 -2.84 -3.88 -8.75
N LEU A 90 -3.29 -4.18 -7.51
CA LEU A 90 -2.75 -3.55 -6.30
C LEU A 90 -1.35 -4.04 -5.90
N LEU A 91 -0.97 -5.25 -6.27
CA LEU A 91 0.30 -5.84 -5.83
C LEU A 91 1.51 -5.05 -6.36
N THR A 92 1.48 -4.67 -7.62
CA THR A 92 2.57 -3.91 -8.27
C THR A 92 2.84 -2.54 -7.59
N PRO A 93 1.86 -1.64 -7.39
CA PRO A 93 2.10 -0.38 -6.71
C PRO A 93 2.51 -0.56 -5.24
N THR A 94 2.04 -1.61 -4.56
CA THR A 94 2.44 -1.88 -3.18
C THR A 94 3.88 -2.38 -3.09
N ILE A 95 4.34 -3.21 -4.03
CA ILE A 95 5.76 -3.61 -4.15
C ILE A 95 6.63 -2.39 -4.47
N THR A 96 6.20 -1.51 -5.37
CA THR A 96 6.98 -0.30 -5.71
C THR A 96 7.06 0.66 -4.52
N LEU A 97 6.03 0.75 -3.68
CA LEU A 97 6.08 1.48 -2.40
C LEU A 97 7.14 0.86 -1.46
N LEU A 98 7.17 -0.46 -1.31
CA LEU A 98 8.18 -1.14 -0.50
C LEU A 98 9.59 -0.85 -1.00
N VAL A 99 9.82 -0.93 -2.32
CA VAL A 99 11.11 -0.58 -2.92
C VAL A 99 11.49 0.87 -2.61
N GLY A 100 10.56 1.81 -2.75
CA GLY A 100 10.77 3.22 -2.40
C GLY A 100 11.16 3.41 -0.92
N ALA A 101 10.48 2.74 -0.01
CA ALA A 101 10.77 2.77 1.44
C ALA A 101 12.17 2.22 1.75
N VAL A 102 12.56 1.10 1.11
CA VAL A 102 13.89 0.51 1.25
C VAL A 102 14.97 1.45 0.72
N LEU A 103 14.78 2.02 -0.47
CA LEU A 103 15.75 2.94 -1.08
C LEU A 103 16.00 4.17 -0.22
N VAL A 104 14.94 4.81 0.28
CA VAL A 104 15.05 5.97 1.18
C VAL A 104 15.79 5.60 2.45
N THR A 105 15.44 4.48 3.08
CA THR A 105 16.04 4.04 4.33
C THR A 105 17.50 3.65 4.15
N ALA A 106 17.84 2.93 3.08
CA ALA A 106 19.21 2.53 2.75
C ALA A 106 20.09 3.74 2.41
N TYR A 107 19.56 4.70 1.66
CA TYR A 107 20.27 5.95 1.35
C TYR A 107 20.68 6.70 2.61
N GLY A 108 19.74 6.85 3.55
CA GLY A 108 20.03 7.55 4.82
C GLY A 108 21.06 6.88 5.69
N ARG A 109 21.23 5.55 5.59
CA ARG A 109 22.28 4.80 6.33
C ARG A 109 23.66 4.98 5.73
N ARG A 110 23.75 5.05 4.42
CA ARG A 110 25.02 5.30 3.73
C ARG A 110 25.54 6.70 4.06
N ASP A 111 24.65 7.68 4.09
CA ASP A 111 24.97 9.07 4.38
C ASP A 111 25.41 9.26 5.85
N GLY A 112 24.78 8.56 6.79
CA GLY A 112 25.14 8.60 8.22
C GLY A 112 26.40 7.81 8.59
N ARG A 113 26.91 6.94 7.69
CA ARG A 113 28.14 6.17 7.91
C ARG A 113 29.41 6.82 7.40
N ARG A 114 29.32 7.98 6.74
CA ARG A 114 30.51 8.75 6.37
C ARG A 114 31.16 9.29 7.65
N PRO A 115 32.37 8.82 8.04
CA PRO A 115 33.00 9.28 9.26
C PRO A 115 33.25 10.79 9.16
N ALA A 116 32.98 11.51 10.23
CA ALA A 116 33.27 12.94 10.33
C ALA A 116 34.76 13.29 10.18
N MET A 117 35.62 12.28 10.22
CA MET A 117 37.09 12.40 10.11
C MET A 117 37.60 12.57 8.67
N VAL A 118 36.79 12.44 7.63
CA VAL A 118 37.20 12.65 6.22
C VAL A 118 36.60 13.96 5.70
N ARG A 119 36.55 14.97 6.55
CA ARG A 119 36.39 16.35 6.08
C ARG A 119 37.78 16.94 5.87
N GLU A 120 38.43 16.52 4.79
CA GLU A 120 39.59 17.26 4.27
C GLU A 120 39.10 18.61 3.74
N PRO A 121 39.81 19.72 4.04
CA PRO A 121 39.32 21.08 3.74
C PRO A 121 39.34 21.47 2.26
N ALA A 122 39.50 20.56 1.32
CA ALA A 122 39.62 20.90 -0.09
C ALA A 122 39.20 19.74 -1.04
N GLU A 123 37.99 19.26 -0.96
CA GLU A 123 37.41 18.49 -2.05
C GLU A 123 36.43 19.35 -2.87
N PRO A 124 36.50 19.33 -4.19
CA PRO A 124 35.75 20.26 -5.04
C PRO A 124 34.24 19.98 -4.97
N ALA A 125 33.44 21.03 -5.13
CA ALA A 125 31.98 21.08 -5.12
C ALA A 125 31.24 20.02 -5.98
N ALA A 126 31.92 19.22 -6.77
CA ALA A 126 31.39 18.18 -7.65
C ALA A 126 30.89 16.96 -6.87
N SER A 127 31.58 16.51 -5.80
CA SER A 127 31.17 15.31 -5.04
C SER A 127 29.93 15.55 -4.19
N THR A 128 29.77 16.79 -3.70
CA THR A 128 28.60 17.19 -2.91
C THR A 128 27.35 17.31 -3.78
N ARG A 129 27.49 17.80 -5.03
CA ARG A 129 26.37 17.88 -5.97
C ARG A 129 25.84 16.51 -6.37
N GLY A 130 26.71 15.53 -6.65
CA GLY A 130 26.29 14.16 -6.97
C GLY A 130 25.50 13.51 -5.86
N ALA A 131 25.92 13.62 -4.60
CA ALA A 131 25.18 13.08 -3.44
C ALA A 131 23.81 13.75 -3.27
N THR A 132 23.72 15.06 -3.49
CA THR A 132 22.45 15.79 -3.42
C THR A 132 21.47 15.35 -4.51
N VAL A 133 21.95 15.21 -5.77
CA VAL A 133 21.11 14.75 -6.90
C VAL A 133 20.56 13.36 -6.64
N VAL A 134 21.37 12.41 -6.20
CA VAL A 134 20.92 11.04 -5.86
C VAL A 134 19.88 11.09 -4.75
N GLY A 135 20.08 11.90 -3.72
CA GLY A 135 19.10 12.06 -2.62
C GLY A 135 17.76 12.59 -3.11
N VAL A 136 17.77 13.60 -4.00
CA VAL A 136 16.54 14.17 -4.60
C VAL A 136 15.82 13.13 -5.47
N VAL A 137 16.54 12.39 -6.30
CA VAL A 137 15.96 11.34 -7.16
C VAL A 137 15.31 10.24 -6.32
N VAL A 138 16.00 9.76 -5.28
CA VAL A 138 15.44 8.74 -4.36
C VAL A 138 14.20 9.26 -3.65
N ALA A 139 14.21 10.51 -3.20
CA ALA A 139 13.04 11.11 -2.55
C ALA A 139 11.87 11.25 -3.54
N ALA A 140 12.13 11.69 -4.77
CA ALA A 140 11.10 11.82 -5.80
C ALA A 140 10.45 10.47 -6.15
N ILE A 141 11.25 9.42 -6.32
CA ILE A 141 10.77 8.05 -6.56
C ILE A 141 9.89 7.59 -5.38
N ALA A 142 10.37 7.78 -4.15
CA ALA A 142 9.64 7.35 -2.95
C ALA A 142 8.29 8.08 -2.81
N ILE A 143 8.24 9.37 -3.09
CA ILE A 143 7.00 10.16 -3.05
C ILE A 143 6.05 9.70 -4.15
N ALA A 144 6.54 9.52 -5.37
CA ALA A 144 5.73 9.07 -6.50
C ALA A 144 5.11 7.68 -6.24
N THR A 145 5.92 6.70 -5.80
CA THR A 145 5.44 5.34 -5.50
C THR A 145 4.44 5.34 -4.35
N SER A 146 4.66 6.18 -3.32
CA SER A 146 3.72 6.36 -2.21
C SER A 146 2.38 6.92 -2.67
N GLY A 147 2.40 7.91 -3.56
CA GLY A 147 1.19 8.51 -4.13
C GLY A 147 0.40 7.51 -4.97
N VAL A 148 1.07 6.81 -5.87
CA VAL A 148 0.43 5.80 -6.74
C VAL A 148 -0.20 4.68 -5.91
N ALA A 149 0.53 4.11 -4.95
CA ALA A 149 0.00 3.04 -4.10
C ALA A 149 -1.22 3.50 -3.29
N THR A 150 -1.18 4.70 -2.72
CA THR A 150 -2.29 5.25 -1.94
C THR A 150 -3.53 5.46 -2.80
N VAL A 151 -3.39 6.04 -4.00
CA VAL A 151 -4.51 6.27 -4.93
C VAL A 151 -5.15 4.94 -5.35
N GLN A 152 -4.34 3.94 -5.68
CA GLN A 152 -4.86 2.64 -6.10
C GLN A 152 -5.62 1.92 -4.98
N VAL A 153 -5.09 1.95 -3.75
CA VAL A 153 -5.79 1.39 -2.59
C VAL A 153 -7.12 2.11 -2.32
N PHE A 154 -7.15 3.43 -2.49
CA PHE A 154 -8.38 4.20 -2.34
C PHE A 154 -9.43 3.82 -3.40
N ARG A 155 -8.99 3.60 -4.64
CA ARG A 155 -9.87 3.15 -5.74
C ARG A 155 -10.44 1.76 -5.47
N ALA A 156 -9.60 0.82 -5.01
CA ALA A 156 -10.04 -0.52 -4.64
C ALA A 156 -11.03 -0.51 -3.47
N GLY A 157 -10.79 0.28 -2.43
CA GLY A 157 -11.73 0.43 -1.32
C GLY A 157 -13.07 1.02 -1.76
N HIS A 158 -13.03 2.01 -2.66
CA HIS A 158 -14.24 2.63 -3.19
C HIS A 158 -15.05 1.68 -4.09
N SER A 159 -14.39 0.89 -4.97
CA SER A 159 -15.09 -0.08 -5.82
C SER A 159 -15.74 -1.19 -4.99
N GLY A 160 -15.03 -1.71 -3.98
CA GLY A 160 -15.59 -2.72 -3.07
C GLY A 160 -16.78 -2.20 -2.27
N ALA A 161 -16.72 -0.96 -1.78
CA ALA A 161 -17.87 -0.35 -1.11
C ALA A 161 -19.08 -0.22 -2.05
N LYS A 162 -18.88 0.16 -3.31
CA LYS A 162 -19.96 0.21 -4.30
C LYS A 162 -20.59 -1.16 -4.55
N ALA A 163 -19.80 -2.21 -4.72
CA ALA A 163 -20.29 -3.55 -4.94
C ALA A 163 -21.27 -3.98 -3.83
N VAL A 164 -20.89 -3.77 -2.57
CA VAL A 164 -21.73 -4.14 -1.42
C VAL A 164 -22.99 -3.27 -1.29
N TRP A 165 -22.87 -1.96 -1.44
CA TRP A 165 -24.00 -1.05 -1.19
C TRP A 165 -25.04 -1.02 -2.31
N ASP A 166 -24.64 -1.24 -3.57
CA ASP A 166 -25.58 -1.29 -4.71
C ASP A 166 -26.48 -2.54 -4.63
N GLU A 167 -25.92 -3.69 -4.24
CA GLU A 167 -26.69 -4.92 -4.04
C GLU A 167 -27.69 -4.79 -2.90
N THR A 168 -27.23 -4.30 -1.75
CA THR A 168 -28.12 -4.06 -0.58
C THR A 168 -29.23 -3.06 -0.88
N GLY A 169 -28.92 -2.04 -1.70
CA GLY A 169 -29.90 -1.04 -2.12
C GLY A 169 -30.95 -1.58 -3.10
N LYS A 170 -30.61 -2.58 -3.93
CA LYS A 170 -31.56 -3.26 -4.82
C LYS A 170 -32.47 -4.19 -4.02
N GLU A 171 -31.93 -5.03 -3.16
CA GLU A 171 -32.72 -5.92 -2.27
C GLU A 171 -33.70 -5.14 -1.37
N GLY A 172 -33.28 -3.99 -0.83
CA GLY A 172 -34.14 -3.13 -0.03
C GLY A 172 -35.33 -2.58 -0.82
N ARG A 173 -35.12 -2.19 -2.08
CA ARG A 173 -36.18 -1.70 -2.97
C ARG A 173 -37.14 -2.80 -3.44
N GLU A 174 -36.63 -4.01 -3.66
CA GLU A 174 -37.48 -5.16 -4.04
C GLU A 174 -38.38 -5.60 -2.89
N ARG A 175 -37.88 -5.58 -1.66
CA ARG A 175 -38.69 -5.87 -0.44
C ARG A 175 -39.78 -4.82 -0.20
N ASP A 176 -39.46 -3.55 -0.46
CA ASP A 176 -40.45 -2.46 -0.27
C ASP A 176 -41.53 -2.51 -1.36
N ASN A 177 -41.19 -2.96 -2.57
CA ASN A 177 -42.11 -3.11 -3.70
C ASN A 177 -42.97 -4.41 -3.65
N SER A 178 -42.57 -5.39 -2.82
CA SER A 178 -43.27 -6.67 -2.57
C SER A 178 -44.11 -6.68 -1.31
N GLY A 179 -44.36 -5.52 -0.69
CA GLY A 179 -45.24 -5.33 0.44
C GLY A 179 -46.70 -5.71 0.11
N PRO A 180 -47.49 -6.20 1.11
CA PRO A 180 -48.79 -6.78 0.86
C PRO A 180 -49.76 -5.76 0.31
N GLY A 181 -50.28 -6.07 -0.92
CA GLY A 181 -51.45 -5.45 -1.52
C GLY A 181 -52.76 -5.91 -0.85
#